data_20cd39c5448c1f0492667420b70ffb4c
#
_entry.id   20cd39c5448c1f0492667420b70ffb4c
#
_cell.length_a   1.000
_cell.length_b   1.000
_cell.length_c   1.000
_cell.angle_alpha   90.00
_cell.angle_beta   90.00
_cell.angle_gamma   90.00
#
_symmetry.space_group_name_H-M   'P 1'
#
loop_
_entity.id
_entity.type
_entity.pdbx_description
1 polymer ?
#
loop_
_entity_poly.entity_id
_entity_poly.type
_entity_poly.pdbx_seq_one_letter_code
_entity_poly.pdbx_strand_id
1 'polypeptide(L)'
;MFEDRTRQKVKRAAPGGKGWVLDHFSPKALKNYLQLFSTALGKIDGKIRSVFNDSYEVYKADYTPNFFNIFEHYRGYDLRQYMNRLLDRNDNEISNRIRSDYRETLSDLLVEGFNPVWNEWAENIGVKTKYQAHGSPGNLIDLYAAADIPECETFGSMPYNIKGFRRVEGNGSSVDY
;
A
#
# COMPACT_ATOMS: atom_id res chain seq x y z
N MET A 1 -11.84 7.93 20.34
CA MET A 1 -11.41 7.36 19.06
C MET A 1 -12.54 6.50 18.56
N PHE A 2 -12.96 6.69 17.34
CA PHE A 2 -13.97 5.84 16.73
C PHE A 2 -13.27 5.00 15.66
N GLU A 3 -13.31 3.69 15.84
CA GLU A 3 -12.93 2.75 14.79
C GLU A 3 -14.17 2.55 13.90
N ASP A 4 -14.06 2.90 12.62
CA ASP A 4 -15.10 2.64 11.63
C ASP A 4 -14.45 2.06 10.37
N ARG A 5 -15.22 1.29 9.63
CA ARG A 5 -14.79 0.75 8.36
C ARG A 5 -14.83 1.85 7.30
N THR A 6 -13.84 1.90 6.42
CA THR A 6 -13.83 2.83 5.29
C THR A 6 -15.03 2.65 4.37
N ARG A 7 -15.62 1.44 4.32
CA ARG A 7 -16.73 1.08 3.43
C ARG A 7 -16.43 1.39 1.97
N GLN A 8 -15.18 1.44 1.63
CA GLN A 8 -14.75 1.69 0.26
C GLN A 8 -14.87 0.40 -0.56
N LYS A 9 -15.45 0.51 -1.73
CA LYS A 9 -15.49 -0.57 -2.72
C LYS A 9 -14.29 -0.48 -3.65
N VAL A 10 -13.90 -1.63 -4.18
CA VAL A 10 -12.87 -1.72 -5.21
C VAL A 10 -13.27 -0.84 -6.39
N LYS A 11 -12.39 0.06 -6.77
CA LYS A 11 -12.54 0.95 -7.91
C LYS A 11 -12.23 0.17 -9.20
N ARG A 12 -13.06 0.32 -10.22
CA ARG A 12 -12.87 -0.37 -11.51
C ARG A 12 -12.72 -1.88 -11.41
N ALA A 13 -13.53 -2.50 -10.56
CA ALA A 13 -13.52 -3.95 -10.41
C ALA A 13 -13.80 -4.66 -11.73
N ALA A 14 -13.06 -5.73 -12.00
CA ALA A 14 -13.34 -6.63 -13.12
C ALA A 14 -14.76 -7.24 -13.02
N PRO A 15 -15.33 -7.73 -14.10
CA PRO A 15 -16.60 -8.46 -14.04
C PRO A 15 -16.56 -9.56 -12.99
N GLY A 16 -17.50 -9.56 -12.05
CA GLY A 16 -17.55 -10.49 -10.92
C GLY A 16 -16.66 -10.10 -9.72
N GLY A 17 -15.74 -9.14 -9.85
CA GLY A 17 -14.80 -8.73 -8.82
C GLY A 17 -15.30 -7.59 -7.89
N LYS A 18 -16.59 -7.27 -7.93
CA LYS A 18 -17.15 -6.23 -7.03
C LYS A 18 -17.04 -6.66 -5.58
N GLY A 19 -16.42 -5.82 -4.75
CA GLY A 19 -16.22 -6.11 -3.33
C GLY A 19 -15.72 -4.89 -2.57
N TRP A 20 -15.40 -5.14 -1.31
CA TRP A 20 -14.74 -4.16 -0.45
C TRP A 20 -13.24 -4.18 -0.70
N VAL A 21 -12.59 -3.03 -0.52
CA VAL A 21 -11.12 -2.97 -0.53
C VAL A 21 -10.55 -3.80 0.61
N LEU A 22 -9.38 -4.38 0.35
CA LEU A 22 -8.63 -5.14 1.33
C LEU A 22 -8.06 -4.21 2.42
N ASP A 23 -7.90 -4.71 3.62
CA ASP A 23 -7.04 -4.10 4.63
C ASP A 23 -5.57 -4.43 4.29
N HIS A 24 -4.88 -3.45 3.69
CA HIS A 24 -3.49 -3.59 3.27
C HIS A 24 -2.50 -3.61 4.44
N PHE A 25 -2.92 -3.14 5.63
CA PHE A 25 -2.09 -3.19 6.83
C PHE A 25 -2.19 -4.53 7.58
N SER A 26 -3.02 -5.46 7.11
CA SER A 26 -3.22 -6.77 7.72
C SER A 26 -2.65 -7.90 6.87
N PRO A 27 -1.47 -8.46 7.22
CA PRO A 27 -0.92 -9.64 6.54
C PRO A 27 -1.91 -10.82 6.52
N LYS A 28 -2.71 -10.97 7.58
CA LYS A 28 -3.74 -12.01 7.65
C LYS A 28 -4.86 -11.79 6.62
N ALA A 29 -5.32 -10.55 6.44
CA ALA A 29 -6.33 -10.23 5.45
C ALA A 29 -5.81 -10.51 4.04
N LEU A 30 -4.56 -10.14 3.76
CA LEU A 30 -3.90 -10.41 2.49
C LEU A 30 -3.76 -11.92 2.23
N LYS A 31 -3.29 -12.71 3.19
CA LYS A 31 -3.18 -14.18 3.06
C LYS A 31 -4.52 -14.81 2.72
N ASN A 32 -5.58 -14.43 3.42
CA ASN A 32 -6.94 -14.94 3.17
C ASN A 32 -7.42 -14.58 1.74
N TYR A 33 -7.13 -13.37 1.29
CA TYR A 33 -7.49 -12.92 -0.07
C TYR A 33 -6.72 -13.71 -1.14
N LEU A 34 -5.41 -13.84 -1.00
CA LEU A 34 -4.55 -14.53 -1.96
C LEU A 34 -4.83 -16.04 -2.03
N GLN A 35 -5.30 -16.65 -0.96
CA GLN A 35 -5.66 -18.07 -0.95
C GLN A 35 -6.76 -18.41 -1.96
N LEU A 36 -7.68 -17.49 -2.23
CA LEU A 36 -8.72 -17.69 -3.25
C LEU A 36 -8.09 -17.85 -4.64
N PHE A 37 -7.06 -17.06 -4.94
CA PHE A 37 -6.33 -17.15 -6.20
C PHE A 37 -5.46 -18.39 -6.27
N SER A 38 -4.81 -18.80 -5.18
CA SER A 38 -4.05 -20.06 -5.13
C SER A 38 -4.93 -21.25 -5.48
N THR A 39 -6.15 -21.27 -4.99
CA THR A 39 -7.10 -22.36 -5.29
C THR A 39 -7.55 -22.34 -6.76
N ALA A 40 -7.77 -21.15 -7.33
CA ALA A 40 -8.28 -20.99 -8.69
C ALA A 40 -7.19 -21.16 -9.77
N LEU A 41 -5.99 -20.70 -9.50
CA LEU A 41 -4.91 -20.62 -10.49
C LEU A 41 -3.97 -21.84 -10.44
N GLY A 42 -3.82 -22.47 -9.27
CA GLY A 42 -2.81 -23.51 -9.09
C GLY A 42 -1.40 -22.99 -9.42
N LYS A 43 -0.52 -23.86 -9.88
CA LYS A 43 0.82 -23.48 -10.36
C LYS A 43 0.76 -23.01 -11.81
N ILE A 44 1.26 -21.81 -12.09
CA ILE A 44 1.05 -21.13 -13.40
C ILE A 44 2.31 -21.25 -14.29
N ASP A 45 3.11 -22.23 -14.14
CA ASP A 45 4.40 -22.43 -14.85
C ASP A 45 4.51 -21.71 -16.21
N GLY A 46 5.15 -20.53 -16.21
CA GLY A 46 5.51 -19.78 -17.42
C GLY A 46 4.37 -19.14 -18.23
N LYS A 47 3.11 -19.33 -17.85
CA LYS A 47 1.96 -18.77 -18.57
C LYS A 47 1.69 -17.29 -18.24
N ILE A 48 2.05 -16.89 -17.04
CA ILE A 48 1.91 -15.50 -16.54
C ILE A 48 3.29 -15.06 -16.06
N ARG A 49 3.72 -13.88 -16.45
CA ARG A 49 5.02 -13.32 -16.04
C ARG A 49 4.97 -12.76 -14.64
N SER A 50 3.92 -12.02 -14.33
CA SER A 50 3.80 -11.29 -13.07
C SER A 50 2.36 -11.07 -12.68
N VAL A 51 2.16 -10.89 -11.39
CA VAL A 51 0.91 -10.36 -10.80
C VAL A 51 1.11 -8.90 -10.49
N PHE A 52 0.09 -8.09 -10.74
CA PHE A 52 0.16 -6.63 -10.65
C PHE A 52 -0.66 -6.10 -9.47
N ASN A 53 -0.04 -5.27 -8.66
CA ASN A 53 -0.69 -4.44 -7.68
C ASN A 53 -0.62 -3.00 -8.18
N ASP A 54 -1.76 -2.46 -8.55
CA ASP A 54 -1.95 -1.12 -9.09
C ASP A 54 -1.74 -0.06 -7.99
N SER A 55 -1.86 1.21 -8.35
CA SER A 55 -1.75 2.33 -7.43
C SER A 55 -2.65 2.18 -6.20
N TYR A 56 -2.15 2.65 -5.06
CA TYR A 56 -2.86 2.55 -3.80
C TYR A 56 -4.04 3.54 -3.76
N GLU A 57 -5.23 3.04 -3.97
CA GLU A 57 -6.46 3.84 -3.99
C GLU A 57 -7.38 3.56 -2.80
N VAL A 58 -6.80 3.28 -1.63
CA VAL A 58 -7.54 3.06 -0.38
C VAL A 58 -7.51 4.33 0.46
N TYR A 59 -8.55 5.13 0.34
CA TYR A 59 -8.60 6.44 0.97
C TYR A 59 -9.03 6.35 2.43
N LYS A 60 -8.35 7.11 3.31
CA LYS A 60 -8.64 7.23 4.75
C LYS A 60 -8.47 5.93 5.54
N ALA A 61 -7.83 4.92 4.97
CA ALA A 61 -7.40 3.77 5.73
C ALA A 61 -6.10 4.11 6.47
N ASP A 62 -6.17 4.18 7.77
CA ASP A 62 -5.06 4.57 8.63
C ASP A 62 -4.97 3.71 9.90
N TYR A 63 -5.70 2.60 9.94
CA TYR A 63 -5.77 1.71 11.09
C TYR A 63 -6.03 0.27 10.66
N THR A 64 -5.50 -0.68 11.44
CA THR A 64 -5.77 -2.12 11.31
C THR A 64 -5.99 -2.72 12.70
N PRO A 65 -6.71 -3.84 12.85
CA PRO A 65 -6.79 -4.53 14.13
C PRO A 65 -5.40 -4.80 14.74
N ASN A 66 -5.28 -4.60 16.05
CA ASN A 66 -4.03 -4.73 16.81
C ASN A 66 -2.98 -3.64 16.55
N PHE A 67 -3.33 -2.54 15.88
CA PHE A 67 -2.40 -1.47 15.52
C PHE A 67 -1.61 -0.91 16.71
N PHE A 68 -2.25 -0.73 17.86
CA PHE A 68 -1.58 -0.17 19.03
C PHE A 68 -0.43 -1.06 19.55
N ASN A 69 -0.59 -2.37 19.54
CA ASN A 69 0.47 -3.28 19.96
C ASN A 69 1.58 -3.33 18.91
N ILE A 70 1.22 -3.23 17.64
CA ILE A 70 2.20 -3.15 16.53
C ILE A 70 2.98 -1.85 16.64
N PHE A 71 2.31 -0.73 16.88
CA PHE A 71 2.94 0.56 17.09
C PHE A 71 3.93 0.52 18.28
N GLU A 72 3.48 -0.01 19.41
CA GLU A 72 4.33 -0.14 20.60
C GLU A 72 5.57 -1.01 20.33
N HIS A 73 5.41 -2.08 19.57
CA HIS A 73 6.53 -2.93 19.14
C HIS A 73 7.56 -2.17 18.31
N TYR A 74 7.12 -1.37 17.34
CA TYR A 74 8.03 -0.63 16.45
C TYR A 74 8.59 0.65 17.08
N ARG A 75 7.80 1.36 17.88
CA ARG A 75 8.16 2.70 18.40
C ARG A 75 8.59 2.70 19.87
N GLY A 76 8.35 1.60 20.59
CA GLY A 76 8.81 1.45 21.98
C GLY A 76 7.97 2.18 23.02
N TYR A 77 6.77 2.69 22.65
CA TYR A 77 5.84 3.32 23.59
C TYR A 77 4.38 3.09 23.21
N ASP A 78 3.50 3.13 24.22
CA ASP A 78 2.05 2.96 24.01
C ASP A 78 1.40 4.24 23.48
N LEU A 79 1.00 4.22 22.20
CA LEU A 79 0.35 5.35 21.53
C LEU A 79 -0.94 5.81 22.22
N ARG A 80 -1.65 4.90 22.92
CA ARG A 80 -2.90 5.23 23.62
C ARG A 80 -2.74 6.35 24.65
N GLN A 81 -1.54 6.45 25.24
CA GLN A 81 -1.20 7.51 26.20
C GLN A 81 -1.04 8.88 25.53
N TYR A 82 -0.86 8.91 24.23
CA TYR A 82 -0.57 10.13 23.44
C TYR A 82 -1.67 10.48 22.43
N MET A 83 -2.86 9.88 22.56
CA MET A 83 -3.96 10.11 21.61
C MET A 83 -4.36 11.57 21.49
N ASN A 84 -4.30 12.31 22.58
CA ASN A 84 -4.56 13.75 22.58
C ASN A 84 -3.53 14.52 21.72
N ARG A 85 -2.27 14.07 21.72
CA ARG A 85 -1.21 14.66 20.90
C ARG A 85 -1.31 14.25 19.43
N LEU A 86 -1.65 13.00 19.16
CA LEU A 86 -1.89 12.52 17.80
C LEU A 86 -3.01 13.33 17.12
N LEU A 87 -4.09 13.62 17.86
CA LEU A 87 -5.27 14.32 17.35
C LEU A 87 -5.15 15.85 17.43
N ASP A 88 -4.13 16.38 18.09
CA ASP A 88 -3.86 17.80 18.18
C ASP A 88 -3.52 18.36 16.79
N ARG A 89 -4.28 19.37 16.36
CA ARG A 89 -4.07 20.03 15.06
C ARG A 89 -3.06 21.19 15.12
N ASN A 90 -2.64 21.56 16.34
CA ASN A 90 -1.66 22.61 16.49
C ASN A 90 -0.28 22.12 16.05
N ASP A 91 0.48 23.01 15.47
CA ASP A 91 1.86 22.74 15.09
C ASP A 91 2.76 22.83 16.33
N ASN A 92 3.04 21.69 16.91
CA ASN A 92 4.03 21.56 17.98
C ASN A 92 4.90 20.30 17.77
N GLU A 93 6.14 20.38 18.24
CA GLU A 93 7.15 19.36 17.97
C GLU A 93 6.73 17.96 18.44
N ILE A 94 6.16 17.84 19.64
CA ILE A 94 5.75 16.55 20.22
C ILE A 94 4.64 15.91 19.38
N SER A 95 3.60 16.69 19.04
CA SER A 95 2.49 16.20 18.21
C SER A 95 2.96 15.81 16.81
N ASN A 96 3.91 16.57 16.25
CA ASN A 96 4.51 16.26 14.95
C ASN A 96 5.31 14.96 14.98
N ARG A 97 6.10 14.71 16.01
CA ARG A 97 6.85 13.46 16.19
C ARG A 97 5.91 12.26 16.31
N ILE A 98 4.87 12.35 17.14
CA ILE A 98 3.89 11.27 17.29
C ILE A 98 3.16 10.98 15.99
N ARG A 99 2.80 12.02 15.22
CA ARG A 99 2.21 11.83 13.87
C ARG A 99 3.19 11.22 12.87
N SER A 100 4.48 11.55 12.97
CA SER A 100 5.54 10.92 12.18
C SER A 100 5.65 9.44 12.50
N ASP A 101 5.77 9.07 13.78
CA ASP A 101 5.84 7.69 14.24
C ASP A 101 4.61 6.87 13.82
N TYR A 102 3.43 7.50 13.85
CA TYR A 102 2.20 6.88 13.37
C TYR A 102 2.27 6.53 11.88
N ARG A 103 2.68 7.48 11.04
CA ARG A 103 2.82 7.29 9.59
C ARG A 103 3.91 6.28 9.25
N GLU A 104 5.01 6.37 9.95
CA GLU A 104 6.12 5.42 9.78
C GLU A 104 5.69 4.00 10.13
N THR A 105 4.86 3.80 11.16
CA THR A 105 4.29 2.49 11.48
C THR A 105 3.39 1.97 10.38
N LEU A 106 2.60 2.82 9.72
CA LEU A 106 1.82 2.43 8.54
C LEU A 106 2.72 2.03 7.37
N SER A 107 3.84 2.73 7.18
CA SER A 107 4.85 2.39 6.18
C SER A 107 5.46 1.02 6.46
N ASP A 108 5.89 0.76 7.70
CA ASP A 108 6.46 -0.52 8.11
C ASP A 108 5.48 -1.69 7.88
N LEU A 109 4.20 -1.48 8.19
CA LEU A 109 3.16 -2.48 7.91
C LEU A 109 3.02 -2.84 6.43
N LEU A 110 3.27 -1.89 5.53
CA LEU A 110 3.27 -2.15 4.09
C LEU A 110 4.56 -2.82 3.64
N VAL A 111 5.70 -2.32 4.08
CA VAL A 111 7.03 -2.81 3.66
C VAL A 111 7.32 -4.18 4.25
N GLU A 112 7.08 -4.36 5.55
CA GLU A 112 7.44 -5.57 6.29
C GLU A 112 6.28 -6.56 6.45
N GLY A 113 5.05 -6.09 6.28
CA GLY A 113 3.85 -6.92 6.42
C GLY A 113 3.22 -7.32 5.09
N PHE A 114 2.85 -6.36 4.26
CA PHE A 114 2.16 -6.61 2.99
C PHE A 114 3.10 -7.22 1.92
N ASN A 115 4.20 -6.54 1.63
CA ASN A 115 5.08 -6.93 0.53
C ASN A 115 5.68 -8.33 0.68
N PRO A 116 6.22 -8.74 1.84
CA PRO A 116 6.76 -10.09 1.99
C PRO A 116 5.71 -11.19 1.79
N VAL A 117 4.50 -10.98 2.30
CA VAL A 117 3.41 -11.95 2.13
C VAL A 117 3.00 -12.08 0.67
N TRP A 118 2.95 -10.97 -0.05
CA TRP A 118 2.60 -10.97 -1.46
C TRP A 118 3.70 -11.58 -2.33
N ASN A 119 4.96 -11.26 -2.05
CA ASN A 119 6.12 -11.82 -2.75
C ASN A 119 6.22 -13.34 -2.55
N GLU A 120 6.12 -13.82 -1.29
CA GLU A 120 6.11 -15.25 -0.98
C GLU A 120 4.99 -15.98 -1.72
N TRP A 121 3.80 -15.41 -1.76
CA TRP A 121 2.68 -16.00 -2.49
C TRP A 121 2.95 -16.04 -3.99
N ALA A 122 3.46 -14.98 -4.59
CA ALA A 122 3.78 -14.92 -6.03
C ALA A 122 4.87 -15.93 -6.41
N GLU A 123 5.91 -16.06 -5.60
CA GLU A 123 6.97 -17.04 -5.77
C GLU A 123 6.41 -18.47 -5.73
N ASN A 124 5.52 -18.76 -4.78
CA ASN A 124 4.90 -20.09 -4.64
C ASN A 124 4.07 -20.51 -5.87
N ILE A 125 3.47 -19.56 -6.60
CA ILE A 125 2.76 -19.84 -7.86
C ILE A 125 3.64 -19.66 -9.10
N GLY A 126 4.92 -19.33 -8.94
CA GLY A 126 5.89 -19.24 -10.02
C GLY A 126 5.84 -17.96 -10.85
N VAL A 127 5.44 -16.83 -10.26
CA VAL A 127 5.35 -15.53 -10.93
C VAL A 127 6.08 -14.44 -10.15
N LYS A 128 6.37 -13.31 -10.81
CA LYS A 128 6.94 -12.11 -10.18
C LYS A 128 5.88 -11.15 -9.69
N THR A 129 6.22 -10.37 -8.69
CA THR A 129 5.41 -9.24 -8.26
C THR A 129 5.73 -8.00 -9.09
N LYS A 130 4.70 -7.27 -9.51
CA LYS A 130 4.81 -5.98 -10.17
C LYS A 130 3.99 -4.97 -9.39
N TYR A 131 4.62 -3.91 -8.88
CA TYR A 131 4.00 -2.99 -7.94
C TYR A 131 4.10 -1.54 -8.37
N GLN A 132 2.94 -0.89 -8.34
CA GLN A 132 2.80 0.53 -8.46
C GLN A 132 2.40 1.08 -7.09
N ALA A 133 3.40 1.46 -6.28
CA ALA A 133 3.19 1.89 -4.90
C ALA A 133 2.60 3.31 -4.77
N HIS A 134 2.39 4.00 -5.88
CA HIS A 134 1.83 5.36 -5.93
C HIS A 134 0.58 5.51 -5.07
N GLY A 135 0.50 6.62 -4.32
CA GLY A 135 -0.63 6.93 -3.44
C GLY A 135 -0.64 6.18 -2.11
N SER A 136 0.31 5.30 -1.85
CA SER A 136 0.39 4.61 -0.57
C SER A 136 0.85 5.54 0.56
N PRO A 137 0.47 5.28 1.81
CA PRO A 137 0.96 6.04 2.96
C PRO A 137 2.39 5.63 3.38
N GLY A 138 3.01 4.68 2.67
CA GLY A 138 4.34 4.18 2.97
C GLY A 138 5.46 4.95 2.26
N ASN A 139 6.71 4.62 2.58
CA ASN A 139 7.87 5.07 1.84
C ASN A 139 7.88 4.45 0.45
N LEU A 140 7.67 5.26 -0.58
CA LEU A 140 7.54 4.78 -1.96
C LEU A 140 8.80 4.09 -2.45
N ILE A 141 10.00 4.57 -2.08
CA ILE A 141 11.27 3.98 -2.50
C ILE A 141 11.40 2.57 -1.94
N ASP A 142 11.10 2.38 -0.67
CA ASP A 142 11.17 1.07 -0.03
C ASP A 142 10.13 0.10 -0.59
N LEU A 143 8.92 0.60 -0.87
CA LEU A 143 7.86 -0.20 -1.48
C LEU A 143 8.20 -0.63 -2.91
N TYR A 144 8.79 0.26 -3.73
CA TYR A 144 9.28 -0.09 -5.06
C TYR A 144 10.44 -1.09 -5.01
N ALA A 145 11.38 -0.89 -4.07
CA ALA A 145 12.51 -1.80 -3.89
C ALA A 145 12.09 -3.19 -3.41
N ALA A 146 10.97 -3.31 -2.73
CA ALA A 146 10.45 -4.57 -2.20
C ALA A 146 9.74 -5.43 -3.26
N ALA A 147 9.45 -4.92 -4.46
CA ALA A 147 8.81 -5.67 -5.54
C ALA A 147 9.85 -6.17 -6.56
N ASP A 148 9.56 -7.29 -7.24
CA ASP A 148 10.43 -7.78 -8.33
C ASP A 148 10.49 -6.80 -9.51
N ILE A 149 9.37 -6.14 -9.80
CA ILE A 149 9.22 -5.20 -10.91
C ILE A 149 8.55 -3.94 -10.40
N PRO A 150 9.33 -2.90 -10.05
CA PRO A 150 8.77 -1.60 -9.72
C PRO A 150 8.18 -0.95 -10.98
N GLU A 151 7.04 -0.30 -10.83
CA GLU A 151 6.41 0.49 -11.88
C GLU A 151 5.94 1.82 -11.34
N CYS A 152 6.32 2.91 -11.99
CA CYS A 152 5.81 4.23 -11.65
C CYS A 152 4.88 4.75 -12.74
N GLU A 153 3.93 5.58 -12.36
CA GLU A 153 3.11 6.39 -13.25
C GLU A 153 3.74 7.76 -13.48
N THR A 154 3.72 8.19 -14.73
CA THR A 154 4.08 9.57 -15.06
C THR A 154 2.83 10.35 -15.42
N PHE A 155 2.47 11.30 -14.58
CA PHE A 155 1.36 12.21 -14.83
C PHE A 155 1.87 13.57 -15.33
N GLY A 156 1.16 14.11 -16.32
CA GLY A 156 1.40 15.47 -16.81
C GLY A 156 2.37 15.58 -17.97
N SER A 157 2.56 16.83 -18.41
CA SER A 157 3.45 17.16 -19.51
C SER A 157 4.86 17.43 -18.98
N MET A 158 5.82 16.67 -19.45
CA MET A 158 7.23 17.02 -19.27
C MET A 158 7.55 18.29 -20.10
N PRO A 159 8.31 19.25 -19.57
CA PRO A 159 8.72 20.44 -20.32
C PRO A 159 9.69 20.12 -21.47
N TYR A 160 10.21 18.88 -21.50
CA TYR A 160 11.17 18.45 -22.52
C TYR A 160 10.52 17.53 -23.53
N ASN A 161 10.83 17.74 -24.81
CA ASN A 161 10.38 16.89 -25.89
C ASN A 161 11.33 15.69 -26.05
N ILE A 162 10.99 14.58 -25.42
CA ILE A 162 11.76 13.33 -25.54
C ILE A 162 11.15 12.51 -26.68
N LYS A 163 11.95 12.28 -27.74
CA LYS A 163 11.53 11.52 -28.91
C LYS A 163 11.14 10.09 -28.49
N GLY A 164 9.93 9.66 -28.86
CA GLY A 164 9.41 8.34 -28.52
C GLY A 164 8.72 8.24 -27.16
N PHE A 165 8.73 9.28 -26.37
CA PHE A 165 7.98 9.32 -25.10
C PHE A 165 6.52 9.68 -25.36
N ARG A 166 5.61 8.80 -24.96
CA ARG A 166 4.17 9.07 -25.06
C ARG A 166 3.73 9.93 -23.89
N ARG A 167 3.37 11.17 -24.16
CA ARG A 167 2.76 12.03 -23.15
C ARG A 167 1.34 11.59 -22.87
N VAL A 168 0.99 11.49 -21.60
CA VAL A 168 -0.39 11.45 -21.17
C VAL A 168 -0.79 12.89 -20.86
N GLU A 169 -1.67 13.48 -21.67
CA GLU A 169 -2.21 14.80 -21.39
C GLU A 169 -3.09 14.72 -20.13
N GLY A 170 -2.75 15.48 -19.11
CA GLY A 170 -3.49 15.59 -17.87
C GLY A 170 -2.97 16.73 -17.01
N ASN A 171 -3.84 17.33 -16.21
CA ASN A 171 -3.50 18.42 -15.28
C ASN A 171 -2.75 17.92 -14.03
N GLY A 172 -2.08 16.81 -14.09
CA GLY A 172 -1.32 16.25 -12.97
C GLY A 172 0.08 16.83 -12.91
N SER A 173 0.48 17.31 -11.76
CA SER A 173 1.78 17.94 -11.49
C SER A 173 2.73 17.06 -10.69
N SER A 174 2.42 15.80 -10.46
CA SER A 174 3.29 14.90 -9.68
C SER A 174 3.93 13.84 -10.56
N VAL A 175 5.23 13.77 -10.52
CA VAL A 175 6.01 12.64 -11.01
C VAL A 175 6.47 11.88 -9.77
N ASP A 176 6.02 10.66 -9.62
CA ASP A 176 6.55 9.76 -8.61
C ASP A 176 7.81 9.09 -9.19
N TYR A 177 8.92 9.26 -8.50
CA TYR A 177 10.20 8.65 -8.83
C TYR A 177 10.48 7.47 -7.94
#